data_6d79fbf97efe63b2702e00e54c81d822
#
_entry.id   6d79fbf97efe63b2702e00e54c81d822
#
_cell.length_a   1.000
_cell.length_b   1.000
_cell.length_c   1.000
_cell.angle_alpha   90.00
_cell.angle_beta   90.00
_cell.angle_gamma   90.00
#
_symmetry.space_group_name_H-M   'P 1'
#
loop_
_entity.id
_entity.type
_entity.pdbx_description
1 polymer ?
#
loop_
_entity_poly.entity_id
_entity_poly.type
_entity_poly.pdbx_seq_one_letter_code
_entity_poly.pdbx_strand_id
1 'polypeptide(L)'
;MKKGLFLAVFFVLAAVLTVLPLGKNFAAAQNYGALNPAAFIESLKTELSLLKMLLTNMNAKSEINSPAYIAVDLESGKTLLSKNSEQARPAASITKMMTATIARENIDENKKITLTDSMLAPAGNSSVLYAGREIDIKTLLKAALIQSSNDAAEALAQAAGKENFLALMNQKAAELGMENTVFFDPCGLNPKNKSTPADLAKLVAYVHKNHPEILAIGKSNDFWLEDKSGVWMKFQNVNNFYPLAAFVGGKTGYLPEAKQTIAGVFNVNGKPTAIVVLYSANRQADVFRILEKLQSQGGL
;
A
#
# COMPACT_ATOMS: atom_id res chain seq x y z
N MET A 1 -21.85 -24.89 -1.16
CA MET A 1 -20.81 -23.99 -1.69
C MET A 1 -20.99 -23.58 -3.16
N LYS A 2 -21.42 -24.43 -4.08
CA LYS A 2 -21.61 -24.06 -5.53
C LYS A 2 -22.77 -23.09 -5.80
N LYS A 3 -23.84 -23.06 -4.99
CA LYS A 3 -25.02 -22.21 -5.21
C LYS A 3 -24.78 -20.71 -4.87
N GLY A 4 -23.99 -20.40 -3.83
CA GLY A 4 -23.70 -19.00 -3.47
C GLY A 4 -22.78 -18.31 -4.47
N LEU A 5 -21.87 -19.06 -5.08
CA LEU A 5 -20.96 -18.56 -6.09
C LEU A 5 -21.67 -18.23 -7.41
N PHE A 6 -22.63 -19.08 -7.82
CA PHE A 6 -23.45 -18.85 -9.01
C PHE A 6 -24.31 -17.58 -8.86
N LEU A 7 -24.80 -17.34 -7.64
CA LEU A 7 -25.59 -16.13 -7.32
C LEU A 7 -24.71 -14.86 -7.37
N ALA A 8 -23.49 -14.89 -6.80
CA ALA A 8 -22.59 -13.73 -6.82
C ALA A 8 -22.13 -13.38 -8.24
N VAL A 9 -21.75 -14.37 -9.05
CA VAL A 9 -21.40 -14.17 -10.47
C VAL A 9 -22.59 -13.69 -11.27
N PHE A 10 -23.81 -14.19 -10.98
CA PHE A 10 -25.03 -13.77 -11.63
C PHE A 10 -25.42 -12.34 -11.29
N PHE A 11 -25.26 -11.91 -10.02
CA PHE A 11 -25.51 -10.52 -9.61
C PHE A 11 -24.49 -9.54 -10.21
N VAL A 12 -23.22 -9.91 -10.30
CA VAL A 12 -22.20 -9.09 -10.97
C VAL A 12 -22.45 -9.02 -12.48
N LEU A 13 -22.78 -10.12 -13.14
CA LEU A 13 -23.18 -10.13 -14.56
C LEU A 13 -24.49 -9.37 -14.79
N ALA A 14 -25.47 -9.49 -13.91
CA ALA A 14 -26.73 -8.74 -13.99
C ALA A 14 -26.51 -7.24 -13.79
N ALA A 15 -25.64 -6.83 -12.85
CA ALA A 15 -25.26 -5.43 -12.66
C ALA A 15 -24.51 -4.87 -13.89
N VAL A 16 -23.60 -5.64 -14.49
CA VAL A 16 -22.90 -5.26 -15.72
C VAL A 16 -23.89 -5.18 -16.90
N LEU A 17 -24.84 -6.11 -17.01
CA LEU A 17 -25.84 -6.12 -18.08
C LEU A 17 -26.93 -5.07 -17.92
N THR A 18 -27.24 -4.63 -16.68
CA THR A 18 -28.20 -3.55 -16.43
C THR A 18 -27.61 -2.15 -16.60
N VAL A 19 -26.29 -2.03 -16.53
CA VAL A 19 -25.55 -0.76 -16.75
C VAL A 19 -25.10 -0.61 -18.23
N LEU A 20 -25.13 -1.69 -19.04
CA LEU A 20 -24.88 -1.63 -20.47
C LEU A 20 -26.22 -1.36 -21.20
N PRO A 21 -26.54 -0.13 -21.63
CA PRO A 21 -27.63 0.09 -22.56
C PRO A 21 -27.19 -0.48 -23.91
N LEU A 22 -27.75 -1.66 -24.24
CA LEU A 22 -27.67 -2.20 -25.58
C LEU A 22 -28.11 -1.15 -26.61
N GLY A 23 -27.16 -0.58 -27.29
CA GLY A 23 -27.22 -0.06 -28.67
C GLY A 23 -28.23 1.01 -29.11
N LYS A 24 -29.29 1.32 -28.34
CA LYS A 24 -30.33 2.28 -28.75
C LYS A 24 -30.57 3.49 -27.82
N ASN A 25 -29.92 3.54 -26.63
CA ASN A 25 -30.13 4.62 -25.67
C ASN A 25 -28.85 5.43 -25.34
N PHE A 26 -27.80 5.33 -26.15
CA PHE A 26 -26.60 6.14 -25.95
C PHE A 26 -26.86 7.65 -26.09
N ALA A 27 -27.84 8.04 -26.91
CA ALA A 27 -28.24 9.44 -27.09
C ALA A 27 -29.07 10.00 -25.93
N ALA A 28 -29.73 9.15 -25.13
CA ALA A 28 -30.53 9.58 -23.98
C ALA A 28 -29.67 9.77 -22.71
N ALA A 29 -28.51 9.09 -22.61
CA ALA A 29 -27.60 9.22 -21.47
C ALA A 29 -26.84 10.56 -21.45
N GLN A 30 -26.80 11.29 -22.55
CA GLN A 30 -26.16 12.62 -22.61
C GLN A 30 -26.91 13.70 -21.79
N ASN A 31 -28.15 13.46 -21.38
CA ASN A 31 -28.95 14.41 -20.60
C ASN A 31 -28.93 14.21 -19.07
N TYR A 32 -28.29 13.15 -18.58
CA TYR A 32 -28.02 12.98 -17.15
C TYR A 32 -26.53 13.23 -16.90
N GLY A 33 -26.21 14.40 -16.40
CA GLY A 33 -24.90 14.96 -16.02
C GLY A 33 -23.71 14.01 -16.07
N ALA A 34 -22.97 14.06 -17.18
CA ALA A 34 -21.54 13.80 -17.33
C ALA A 34 -20.96 12.56 -16.63
N LEU A 35 -21.35 11.37 -17.04
CA LEU A 35 -20.47 10.20 -16.91
C LEU A 35 -19.35 10.36 -17.96
N ASN A 36 -18.16 10.74 -17.52
CA ASN A 36 -16.97 10.77 -18.36
C ASN A 36 -16.70 9.35 -18.89
N PRO A 37 -16.81 9.07 -20.21
CA PRO A 37 -16.64 7.71 -20.76
C PRO A 37 -15.28 7.10 -20.42
N ALA A 38 -14.23 7.93 -20.30
CA ALA A 38 -12.91 7.48 -19.91
C ALA A 38 -12.87 7.01 -18.44
N ALA A 39 -13.53 7.74 -17.52
CA ALA A 39 -13.63 7.33 -16.11
C ALA A 39 -14.44 6.04 -15.96
N PHE A 40 -15.51 5.87 -16.76
CA PHE A 40 -16.30 4.64 -16.77
C PHE A 40 -15.51 3.44 -17.30
N ILE A 41 -14.72 3.60 -18.38
CA ILE A 41 -13.86 2.56 -18.93
C ILE A 41 -12.77 2.18 -17.91
N GLU A 42 -12.18 3.14 -17.19
CA GLU A 42 -11.19 2.85 -16.13
C GLU A 42 -11.82 2.11 -14.95
N SER A 43 -13.04 2.45 -14.57
CA SER A 43 -13.79 1.71 -13.55
C SER A 43 -14.05 0.26 -13.99
N LEU A 44 -14.48 0.04 -15.22
CA LEU A 44 -14.69 -1.31 -15.77
C LEU A 44 -13.38 -2.12 -15.86
N LYS A 45 -12.28 -1.50 -16.26
CA LYS A 45 -10.96 -2.16 -16.26
C LYS A 45 -10.53 -2.57 -14.85
N THR A 46 -10.79 -1.73 -13.86
CA THR A 46 -10.49 -2.00 -12.46
C THR A 46 -11.32 -3.18 -11.95
N GLU A 47 -12.63 -3.20 -12.21
CA GLU A 47 -13.52 -4.30 -11.84
C GLU A 47 -13.16 -5.60 -12.55
N LEU A 48 -12.82 -5.53 -13.85
CA LEU A 48 -12.39 -6.69 -14.63
C LEU A 48 -11.05 -7.24 -14.12
N SER A 49 -10.14 -6.37 -13.69
CA SER A 49 -8.88 -6.76 -13.06
C SER A 49 -9.11 -7.46 -11.73
N LEU A 50 -10.01 -6.93 -10.90
CA LEU A 50 -10.44 -7.56 -9.66
C LEU A 50 -11.09 -8.92 -9.91
N LEU A 51 -11.98 -9.02 -10.89
CA LEU A 51 -12.63 -10.28 -11.25
C LEU A 51 -11.65 -11.32 -11.78
N LYS A 52 -10.72 -10.93 -12.66
CA LYS A 52 -9.63 -11.80 -13.13
C LYS A 52 -8.76 -12.28 -11.98
N MET A 53 -8.44 -11.39 -11.04
CA MET A 53 -7.66 -11.70 -9.85
C MET A 53 -8.40 -12.69 -8.94
N LEU A 54 -9.71 -12.50 -8.72
CA LEU A 54 -10.55 -13.44 -7.98
C LEU A 54 -10.63 -14.82 -8.65
N LEU A 55 -10.84 -14.87 -9.97
CA LEU A 55 -10.91 -16.12 -10.74
C LEU A 55 -9.56 -16.87 -10.75
N THR A 56 -8.44 -16.14 -10.84
CA THR A 56 -7.10 -16.75 -10.78
C THR A 56 -6.84 -17.35 -9.40
N ASN A 57 -7.33 -16.72 -8.34
CA ASN A 57 -7.18 -17.20 -6.96
C ASN A 57 -8.12 -18.38 -6.62
N MET A 58 -9.29 -18.48 -7.27
CA MET A 58 -10.23 -19.59 -7.06
C MET A 58 -9.70 -20.95 -7.53
N ASN A 59 -8.80 -20.98 -8.50
CA ASN A 59 -8.19 -22.22 -9.02
C ASN A 59 -6.94 -22.67 -8.27
N ALA A 60 -6.42 -21.85 -7.34
CA ALA A 60 -5.27 -22.21 -6.54
C ALA A 60 -5.71 -22.84 -5.20
N LYS A 61 -5.03 -23.89 -4.73
CA LYS A 61 -5.26 -24.51 -3.39
C LYS A 61 -5.37 -23.41 -2.32
N SER A 62 -6.29 -23.57 -1.37
CA SER A 62 -6.66 -22.62 -0.30
C SER A 62 -5.55 -22.34 0.74
N GLU A 63 -4.28 -22.56 0.40
CA GLU A 63 -3.16 -22.38 1.32
C GLU A 63 -2.47 -21.02 1.15
N ILE A 64 -2.13 -20.39 2.28
CA ILE A 64 -1.26 -19.21 2.33
C ILE A 64 0.17 -19.69 2.09
N ASN A 65 0.75 -19.30 0.93
CA ASN A 65 2.08 -19.78 0.53
C ASN A 65 3.22 -18.95 1.11
N SER A 66 2.91 -17.75 1.62
CA SER A 66 3.93 -16.94 2.29
C SER A 66 4.52 -17.68 3.49
N PRO A 67 5.86 -17.70 3.64
CA PRO A 67 6.50 -18.36 4.76
C PRO A 67 6.38 -17.58 6.08
N ALA A 68 6.07 -16.27 6.03
CA ALA A 68 5.97 -15.43 7.21
C ALA A 68 4.86 -14.39 7.06
N TYR A 69 3.87 -14.43 7.96
CA TYR A 69 2.74 -13.49 7.96
C TYR A 69 2.09 -13.38 9.33
N ILE A 70 1.31 -12.32 9.53
CA ILE A 70 0.44 -12.11 10.69
C ILE A 70 -0.81 -11.33 10.28
N ALA A 71 -1.91 -11.61 10.96
CA ALA A 71 -3.12 -10.80 10.97
C ALA A 71 -3.50 -10.50 12.42
N VAL A 72 -3.69 -9.22 12.75
CA VAL A 72 -3.98 -8.73 14.11
C VAL A 72 -5.21 -7.83 14.06
N ASP A 73 -6.20 -8.12 14.90
CA ASP A 73 -7.33 -7.22 15.15
C ASP A 73 -6.80 -5.98 15.89
N LEU A 74 -6.94 -4.81 15.29
CA LEU A 74 -6.37 -3.57 15.85
C LEU A 74 -7.19 -2.98 17.00
N GLU A 75 -8.43 -3.42 17.21
CA GLU A 75 -9.24 -3.00 18.34
C GLU A 75 -8.88 -3.79 19.62
N SER A 76 -8.76 -5.10 19.49
CA SER A 76 -8.49 -5.99 20.63
C SER A 76 -6.99 -6.30 20.84
N GLY A 77 -6.15 -6.05 19.82
CA GLY A 77 -4.75 -6.50 19.80
C GLY A 77 -4.57 -8.01 19.60
N LYS A 78 -5.67 -8.75 19.37
CA LYS A 78 -5.62 -10.21 19.24
C LYS A 78 -5.01 -10.64 17.92
N THR A 79 -4.03 -11.54 17.96
CA THR A 79 -3.55 -12.24 16.77
C THR A 79 -4.62 -13.21 16.28
N LEU A 80 -5.11 -13.00 15.07
CA LEU A 80 -6.16 -13.81 14.42
C LEU A 80 -5.56 -14.96 13.63
N LEU A 81 -4.43 -14.71 12.96
CA LEU A 81 -3.73 -15.69 12.13
C LEU A 81 -2.25 -15.35 12.08
N SER A 82 -1.37 -16.34 12.16
CA SER A 82 0.07 -16.11 12.03
C SER A 82 0.82 -17.35 11.55
N LYS A 83 1.98 -17.11 10.96
CA LYS A 83 2.99 -18.12 10.64
C LYS A 83 4.36 -17.45 10.68
N ASN A 84 5.29 -18.00 11.45
CA ASN A 84 6.65 -17.49 11.61
C ASN A 84 6.70 -15.96 11.83
N SER A 85 5.78 -15.46 12.69
CA SER A 85 5.56 -14.01 12.87
C SER A 85 6.76 -13.29 13.46
N GLU A 86 7.65 -14.01 14.16
CA GLU A 86 8.89 -13.47 14.76
C GLU A 86 10.13 -13.67 13.85
N GLN A 87 9.96 -14.22 12.66
CA GLN A 87 11.09 -14.46 11.76
C GLN A 87 11.47 -13.18 11.00
N ALA A 88 12.64 -12.62 11.31
CA ALA A 88 13.15 -11.43 10.64
C ALA A 88 13.46 -11.68 9.16
N ARG A 89 13.01 -10.77 8.30
CA ARG A 89 13.24 -10.80 6.84
C ARG A 89 13.44 -9.37 6.33
N PRO A 90 14.05 -9.20 5.15
CA PRO A 90 14.14 -7.89 4.52
C PRO A 90 12.74 -7.30 4.31
N ALA A 91 12.55 -6.06 4.76
CA ALA A 91 11.26 -5.37 4.70
C ALA A 91 10.98 -4.75 3.32
N ALA A 92 12.02 -4.50 2.53
CA ALA A 92 11.93 -3.73 1.30
C ALA A 92 11.22 -2.38 1.53
N SER A 93 10.45 -1.89 0.55
CA SER A 93 9.78 -0.58 0.64
C SER A 93 8.69 -0.46 1.71
N ILE A 94 8.39 -1.52 2.52
CA ILE A 94 7.60 -1.33 3.75
C ILE A 94 8.33 -0.35 4.69
N THR A 95 9.65 -0.29 4.65
CA THR A 95 10.49 0.70 5.34
C THR A 95 9.96 2.12 5.20
N LYS A 96 9.40 2.49 4.04
CA LYS A 96 8.86 3.83 3.79
C LYS A 96 7.64 4.19 4.66
N MET A 97 7.01 3.22 5.30
CA MET A 97 5.99 3.49 6.31
C MET A 97 6.64 4.11 7.56
N MET A 98 7.76 3.58 8.04
CA MET A 98 8.54 4.18 9.12
C MET A 98 9.11 5.55 8.70
N THR A 99 9.65 5.66 7.49
CA THR A 99 10.14 6.93 6.94
C THR A 99 9.05 8.00 6.94
N ALA A 100 7.84 7.65 6.49
CA ALA A 100 6.71 8.58 6.52
C ALA A 100 6.30 8.96 7.95
N THR A 101 6.33 8.02 8.88
CA THR A 101 6.05 8.27 10.31
C THR A 101 7.05 9.28 10.88
N ILE A 102 8.35 9.03 10.71
CA ILE A 102 9.39 9.95 11.23
C ILE A 102 9.31 11.32 10.56
N ALA A 103 9.07 11.37 9.24
CA ALA A 103 8.91 12.65 8.55
C ALA A 103 7.71 13.45 9.08
N ARG A 104 6.55 12.79 9.31
CA ARG A 104 5.35 13.43 9.88
C ARG A 104 5.55 13.96 11.29
N GLU A 105 6.34 13.25 12.11
CA GLU A 105 6.59 13.65 13.49
C GLU A 105 7.65 14.74 13.65
N ASN A 106 8.56 14.91 12.67
CA ASN A 106 9.74 15.75 12.84
C ASN A 106 9.88 16.87 11.82
N ILE A 107 9.06 16.90 10.76
CA ILE A 107 9.17 17.90 9.69
C ILE A 107 7.78 18.48 9.42
N ASP A 108 7.69 19.81 9.37
CA ASP A 108 6.45 20.49 8.91
C ASP A 108 6.13 20.05 7.48
N GLU A 109 4.94 19.53 7.26
CA GLU A 109 4.52 19.02 5.94
C GLU A 109 4.47 20.08 4.85
N ASN A 110 4.32 21.35 5.21
CA ASN A 110 4.28 22.47 4.29
C ASN A 110 5.68 23.08 4.06
N LYS A 111 6.69 22.63 4.82
CA LYS A 111 8.08 23.03 4.59
C LYS A 111 8.48 22.65 3.17
N LYS A 112 9.04 23.59 2.45
CA LYS A 112 9.64 23.38 1.14
C LYS A 112 11.13 23.16 1.27
N ILE A 113 11.65 22.27 0.45
CA ILE A 113 13.08 22.01 0.32
C ILE A 113 13.48 22.04 -1.14
N THR A 114 14.72 22.41 -1.42
CA THR A 114 15.31 22.28 -2.76
C THR A 114 15.98 20.92 -2.89
N LEU A 115 15.56 20.13 -3.87
CA LEU A 115 16.16 18.82 -4.13
C LEU A 115 17.60 18.97 -4.62
N THR A 116 18.48 18.12 -4.12
CA THR A 116 19.90 18.05 -4.53
C THR A 116 20.17 16.73 -5.25
N ASP A 117 21.30 16.65 -5.96
CA ASP A 117 21.73 15.41 -6.61
C ASP A 117 21.91 14.26 -5.62
N SER A 118 22.36 14.55 -4.40
CA SER A 118 22.53 13.53 -3.34
C SER A 118 21.19 12.92 -2.88
N MET A 119 20.09 13.67 -2.95
CA MET A 119 18.74 13.19 -2.63
C MET A 119 18.17 12.29 -3.74
N LEU A 120 18.70 12.40 -4.95
CA LEU A 120 18.25 11.68 -6.14
C LEU A 120 19.19 10.52 -6.54
N ALA A 121 20.16 10.19 -5.68
CA ALA A 121 21.13 9.13 -5.92
C ALA A 121 20.60 7.70 -5.78
N PRO A 122 19.53 7.40 -4.97
CA PRO A 122 18.97 6.07 -4.91
C PRO A 122 18.37 5.62 -6.25
N ALA A 123 18.45 4.32 -6.56
CA ALA A 123 17.88 3.75 -7.77
C ALA A 123 16.38 4.05 -7.88
N GLY A 124 15.99 4.71 -8.96
CA GLY A 124 14.59 5.09 -9.21
C GLY A 124 14.49 6.51 -9.77
N ASN A 125 14.78 6.68 -11.05
CA ASN A 125 14.70 7.99 -11.70
C ASN A 125 13.26 8.42 -11.93
N SER A 126 12.87 9.52 -11.32
CA SER A 126 11.60 10.20 -11.58
C SER A 126 11.87 11.46 -12.42
N SER A 127 11.17 11.61 -13.55
CA SER A 127 11.27 12.84 -14.37
C SER A 127 10.75 14.10 -13.68
N VAL A 128 10.04 13.93 -12.58
CA VAL A 128 9.43 15.02 -11.81
C VAL A 128 10.21 15.40 -10.56
N LEU A 129 11.08 14.52 -10.05
CA LEU A 129 12.01 14.84 -8.95
C LEU A 129 13.39 15.07 -9.59
N TYR A 130 13.82 16.33 -9.65
CA TYR A 130 15.10 16.73 -10.26
C TYR A 130 15.83 17.75 -9.37
N ALA A 131 17.13 17.78 -9.47
CA ALA A 131 17.97 18.71 -8.71
C ALA A 131 17.61 20.16 -9.04
N GLY A 132 17.54 21.00 -8.01
CA GLY A 132 17.10 22.39 -8.09
C GLY A 132 15.59 22.59 -8.00
N ARG A 133 14.76 21.51 -7.98
CA ARG A 133 13.33 21.64 -7.76
C ARG A 133 13.03 21.99 -6.31
N GLU A 134 12.22 23.01 -6.09
CA GLU A 134 11.58 23.29 -4.81
C GLU A 134 10.32 22.44 -4.68
N ILE A 135 10.17 21.71 -3.58
CA ILE A 135 9.07 20.78 -3.34
C ILE A 135 8.72 20.71 -1.84
N ASP A 136 7.45 20.57 -1.51
CA ASP A 136 7.00 20.43 -0.13
C ASP A 136 7.10 18.97 0.37
N ILE A 137 7.20 18.82 1.68
CA ILE A 137 7.30 17.53 2.36
C ILE A 137 6.06 16.66 2.10
N LYS A 138 4.87 17.24 2.04
CA LYS A 138 3.62 16.54 1.77
C LYS A 138 3.63 15.87 0.38
N THR A 139 4.19 16.54 -0.61
CA THR A 139 4.34 15.98 -1.96
C THR A 139 5.36 14.85 -1.98
N LEU A 140 6.47 14.97 -1.25
CA LEU A 140 7.45 13.89 -1.10
C LEU A 140 6.83 12.67 -0.39
N LEU A 141 6.00 12.86 0.64
CA LEU A 141 5.26 11.77 1.29
C LEU A 141 4.36 11.03 0.31
N LYS A 142 3.63 11.76 -0.56
CA LYS A 142 2.81 11.13 -1.62
C LYS A 142 3.67 10.34 -2.60
N ALA A 143 4.79 10.89 -3.07
CA ALA A 143 5.69 10.19 -3.97
C ALA A 143 6.29 8.94 -3.33
N ALA A 144 6.70 8.99 -2.06
CA ALA A 144 7.26 7.85 -1.33
C ALA A 144 6.23 6.74 -1.09
N LEU A 145 4.97 7.08 -0.78
CA LEU A 145 3.95 6.09 -0.43
C LEU A 145 3.18 5.56 -1.63
N ILE A 146 2.79 6.43 -2.59
CA ILE A 146 1.99 6.06 -3.77
C ILE A 146 2.88 5.41 -4.83
N GLN A 147 3.99 6.07 -5.21
CA GLN A 147 4.92 5.60 -6.25
C GLN A 147 6.06 4.75 -5.71
N SER A 148 6.15 4.64 -4.38
CA SER A 148 7.31 3.99 -3.76
C SER A 148 8.65 4.64 -4.14
N SER A 149 8.67 5.95 -4.42
CA SER A 149 9.86 6.69 -4.82
C SER A 149 10.96 6.60 -3.77
N ASN A 150 12.13 6.14 -4.19
CA ASN A 150 13.32 6.09 -3.35
C ASN A 150 13.91 7.49 -3.16
N ASP A 151 13.92 8.29 -4.23
CA ASP A 151 14.39 9.69 -4.20
C ASP A 151 13.59 10.51 -3.18
N ALA A 152 12.25 10.34 -3.17
CA ALA A 152 11.41 11.02 -2.20
C ALA A 152 11.69 10.59 -0.76
N ALA A 153 11.91 9.31 -0.50
CA ALA A 153 12.25 8.80 0.81
C ALA A 153 13.62 9.29 1.28
N GLU A 154 14.61 9.34 0.39
CA GLU A 154 15.93 9.89 0.65
C GLU A 154 15.85 11.39 0.92
N ALA A 155 15.09 12.15 0.11
CA ALA A 155 14.90 13.57 0.31
C ALA A 155 14.26 13.90 1.66
N LEU A 156 13.25 13.12 2.09
CA LEU A 156 12.64 13.25 3.41
C LEU A 156 13.68 13.05 4.53
N ALA A 157 14.54 12.04 4.41
CA ALA A 157 15.59 11.78 5.41
C ALA A 157 16.63 12.90 5.46
N GLN A 158 17.09 13.38 4.29
CA GLN A 158 18.08 14.45 4.23
C GLN A 158 17.51 15.80 4.71
N ALA A 159 16.21 16.06 4.53
CA ALA A 159 15.53 17.27 5.00
C ALA A 159 15.55 17.45 6.54
N ALA A 160 15.75 16.35 7.29
CA ALA A 160 15.89 16.33 8.74
C ALA A 160 17.32 15.97 9.21
N GLY A 161 18.29 15.86 8.28
CA GLY A 161 19.62 15.33 8.56
C GLY A 161 19.62 13.80 8.59
N LYS A 162 20.17 13.18 7.55
CA LYS A 162 20.03 11.74 7.27
C LYS A 162 20.44 10.82 8.42
N GLU A 163 21.60 11.09 9.06
CA GLU A 163 22.08 10.27 10.18
C GLU A 163 21.13 10.36 11.38
N ASN A 164 20.68 11.57 11.71
CA ASN A 164 19.69 11.79 12.75
C ASN A 164 18.36 11.11 12.40
N PHE A 165 17.92 11.18 11.14
CA PHE A 165 16.70 10.56 10.69
C PHE A 165 16.71 9.03 10.83
N LEU A 166 17.81 8.36 10.46
CA LEU A 166 17.99 6.92 10.65
C LEU A 166 18.04 6.54 12.14
N ALA A 167 18.68 7.36 12.97
CA ALA A 167 18.64 7.16 14.41
C ALA A 167 17.22 7.24 14.95
N LEU A 168 16.42 8.23 14.52
CA LEU A 168 14.99 8.36 14.88
C LEU A 168 14.15 7.17 14.41
N MET A 169 14.40 6.63 13.20
CA MET A 169 13.71 5.42 12.72
C MET A 169 13.95 4.23 13.64
N ASN A 170 15.20 4.00 14.05
CA ASN A 170 15.55 2.90 14.94
C ASN A 170 15.10 3.15 16.39
N GLN A 171 15.14 4.39 16.88
CA GLN A 171 14.59 4.78 18.16
C GLN A 171 13.07 4.53 18.19
N LYS A 172 12.32 4.95 17.15
CA LYS A 172 10.87 4.69 17.04
C LYS A 172 10.58 3.19 17.02
N ALA A 173 11.40 2.40 16.32
CA ALA A 173 11.26 0.94 16.35
C ALA A 173 11.38 0.39 17.78
N ALA A 174 12.37 0.85 18.54
CA ALA A 174 12.54 0.46 19.95
C ALA A 174 11.36 0.92 20.83
N GLU A 175 10.90 2.17 20.66
CA GLU A 175 9.72 2.71 21.39
C GLU A 175 8.45 1.90 21.13
N LEU A 176 8.28 1.37 19.91
CA LEU A 176 7.16 0.51 19.54
C LEU A 176 7.36 -0.96 19.94
N GLY A 177 8.49 -1.30 20.59
CA GLY A 177 8.83 -2.67 20.95
C GLY A 177 9.10 -3.57 19.74
N MET A 178 9.61 -3.00 18.64
CA MET A 178 9.98 -3.73 17.41
C MET A 178 11.40 -4.29 17.56
N GLU A 179 11.58 -5.24 18.48
CA GLU A 179 12.87 -5.73 18.95
C GLU A 179 13.71 -6.43 17.86
N ASN A 180 13.05 -6.94 16.82
CA ASN A 180 13.70 -7.65 15.72
C ASN A 180 13.75 -6.80 14.44
N THR A 181 13.69 -5.46 14.58
CA THR A 181 13.68 -4.51 13.48
C THR A 181 14.88 -3.60 13.49
N VAL A 182 15.50 -3.41 12.33
CA VAL A 182 16.59 -2.47 12.14
C VAL A 182 16.50 -1.80 10.77
N PHE A 183 16.78 -0.49 10.73
CA PHE A 183 16.78 0.32 9.51
C PHE A 183 18.21 0.85 9.24
N PHE A 184 18.69 0.67 8.01
CA PHE A 184 19.98 1.15 7.50
C PHE A 184 19.84 2.21 6.41
N ASP A 185 18.65 2.32 5.81
CA ASP A 185 18.29 3.37 4.85
C ASP A 185 16.80 3.70 4.94
N PRO A 186 16.37 4.88 4.46
CA PRO A 186 14.96 5.29 4.53
C PRO A 186 14.09 4.69 3.41
N CYS A 187 14.71 4.06 2.39
CA CYS A 187 14.04 3.59 1.18
C CYS A 187 13.60 2.13 1.26
N GLY A 188 14.34 1.32 2.04
CA GLY A 188 14.22 -0.13 2.05
C GLY A 188 14.95 -0.80 0.89
N LEU A 189 15.99 -0.16 0.35
CA LEU A 189 16.85 -0.72 -0.70
C LEU A 189 17.90 -1.66 -0.13
N ASN A 190 18.39 -1.37 1.07
CA ASN A 190 19.35 -2.23 1.73
C ASN A 190 18.66 -3.47 2.31
N PRO A 191 19.04 -4.70 1.90
CA PRO A 191 18.42 -5.91 2.42
C PRO A 191 18.70 -6.15 3.91
N LYS A 192 19.57 -5.36 4.54
CA LYS A 192 19.76 -5.32 5.98
C LYS A 192 18.66 -4.57 6.73
N ASN A 193 17.78 -3.78 6.04
CA ASN A 193 16.54 -3.31 6.61
C ASN A 193 15.66 -4.53 6.87
N LYS A 194 15.73 -5.08 8.06
CA LYS A 194 15.01 -6.29 8.45
C LYS A 194 13.94 -5.98 9.48
N SER A 195 12.87 -6.73 9.42
CA SER A 195 11.78 -6.70 10.41
C SER A 195 11.05 -8.04 10.43
N THR A 196 10.17 -8.22 11.38
CA THR A 196 9.29 -9.38 11.50
C THR A 196 7.84 -9.02 11.17
N PRO A 197 6.99 -9.98 10.78
CA PRO A 197 5.55 -9.70 10.67
C PRO A 197 4.96 -9.10 11.95
N ALA A 198 5.35 -9.57 13.13
CA ALA A 198 4.87 -9.08 14.42
C ALA A 198 5.29 -7.61 14.68
N ASP A 199 6.55 -7.27 14.42
CA ASP A 199 7.04 -5.91 14.59
C ASP A 199 6.37 -4.94 13.59
N LEU A 200 6.23 -5.34 12.33
CA LEU A 200 5.53 -4.51 11.34
C LEU A 200 4.04 -4.34 11.67
N ALA A 201 3.40 -5.33 12.32
CA ALA A 201 2.04 -5.16 12.80
C ALA A 201 1.94 -4.10 13.90
N LYS A 202 2.96 -3.97 14.78
CA LYS A 202 3.05 -2.88 15.77
C LYS A 202 3.18 -1.51 15.09
N LEU A 203 4.01 -1.41 14.05
CA LEU A 203 4.12 -0.18 13.26
C LEU A 203 2.79 0.17 12.57
N VAL A 204 2.12 -0.81 11.95
CA VAL A 204 0.80 -0.62 11.32
C VAL A 204 -0.23 -0.15 12.33
N ALA A 205 -0.25 -0.75 13.52
CA ALA A 205 -1.15 -0.35 14.62
C ALA A 205 -0.88 1.09 15.07
N TYR A 206 0.40 1.46 15.23
CA TYR A 206 0.81 2.82 15.58
C TYR A 206 0.37 3.84 14.53
N VAL A 207 0.64 3.55 13.24
CA VAL A 207 0.25 4.41 12.12
C VAL A 207 -1.27 4.53 12.03
N HIS A 208 -2.00 3.43 12.19
CA HIS A 208 -3.47 3.46 12.17
C HIS A 208 -4.05 4.37 13.25
N LYS A 209 -3.46 4.36 14.45
CA LYS A 209 -3.94 5.12 15.60
C LYS A 209 -3.52 6.59 15.56
N ASN A 210 -2.27 6.87 15.18
CA ASN A 210 -1.66 8.20 15.37
C ASN A 210 -1.46 8.98 14.07
N HIS A 211 -1.36 8.29 12.91
CA HIS A 211 -1.07 8.87 11.59
C HIS A 211 -1.95 8.26 10.49
N PRO A 212 -3.30 8.27 10.64
CA PRO A 212 -4.19 7.65 9.65
C PRO A 212 -4.06 8.24 8.24
N GLU A 213 -3.54 9.47 8.13
CA GLU A 213 -3.25 10.14 6.87
C GLU A 213 -2.18 9.39 6.05
N ILE A 214 -1.23 8.70 6.68
CA ILE A 214 -0.23 7.85 6.00
C ILE A 214 -0.93 6.69 5.30
N LEU A 215 -1.90 6.07 5.95
CA LEU A 215 -2.73 5.01 5.36
C LEU A 215 -3.58 5.57 4.22
N ALA A 216 -4.20 6.73 4.41
CA ALA A 216 -5.01 7.39 3.40
C ALA A 216 -4.20 7.71 2.13
N ILE A 217 -2.95 8.17 2.26
CA ILE A 217 -2.04 8.34 1.13
C ILE A 217 -1.77 6.99 0.46
N GLY A 218 -1.46 5.93 1.22
CA GLY A 218 -1.23 4.58 0.70
C GLY A 218 -2.45 3.95 0.00
N LYS A 219 -3.66 4.41 0.34
CA LYS A 219 -4.93 4.04 -0.30
C LYS A 219 -5.26 4.85 -1.55
N SER A 220 -4.68 6.06 -1.70
CA SER A 220 -4.97 6.95 -2.82
C SER A 220 -4.70 6.29 -4.16
N ASN A 221 -5.55 6.56 -5.16
CA ASN A 221 -5.40 6.00 -6.51
C ASN A 221 -4.15 6.54 -7.21
N ASP A 222 -3.98 7.86 -7.15
CA ASP A 222 -2.94 8.57 -7.87
C ASP A 222 -2.62 9.92 -7.22
N PHE A 223 -1.58 10.56 -7.73
CA PHE A 223 -1.33 11.99 -7.54
C PHE A 223 -0.73 12.58 -8.81
N TRP A 224 -0.80 13.90 -8.92
CA TRP A 224 -0.30 14.64 -10.06
C TRP A 224 0.85 15.53 -9.65
N LEU A 225 1.85 15.64 -10.51
CA LEU A 225 2.99 16.50 -10.30
C LEU A 225 3.50 16.99 -11.65
N GLU A 226 3.82 18.29 -11.73
CA GLU A 226 4.36 18.93 -12.90
C GLU A 226 5.82 18.50 -13.12
N ASP A 227 6.22 18.19 -14.34
CA ASP A 227 7.61 17.89 -14.67
C ASP A 227 8.44 19.18 -14.91
N LYS A 228 9.72 19.03 -15.27
CA LYS A 228 10.63 20.16 -15.51
C LYS A 228 10.20 21.07 -16.67
N SER A 229 9.40 20.57 -17.59
CA SER A 229 8.89 21.32 -18.75
C SER A 229 7.53 21.97 -18.52
N GLY A 230 6.96 21.83 -17.33
CA GLY A 230 5.64 22.36 -16.98
C GLY A 230 4.48 21.42 -17.35
N VAL A 231 4.77 20.15 -17.72
CA VAL A 231 3.74 19.18 -18.07
C VAL A 231 3.29 18.42 -16.83
N TRP A 232 1.98 18.39 -16.61
CA TRP A 232 1.38 17.63 -15.50
C TRP A 232 1.40 16.13 -15.79
N MET A 233 2.12 15.40 -14.94
CA MET A 233 2.29 13.95 -14.98
C MET A 233 1.40 13.28 -13.93
N LYS A 234 0.68 12.25 -14.35
CA LYS A 234 -0.12 11.40 -13.44
C LYS A 234 0.71 10.22 -12.94
N PHE A 235 0.75 10.04 -11.64
CA PHE A 235 1.41 8.92 -10.97
C PHE A 235 0.38 8.00 -10.31
N GLN A 236 0.19 6.82 -10.89
CA GLN A 236 -0.70 5.82 -10.31
C GLN A 236 -0.07 5.11 -9.12
N ASN A 237 -0.89 4.64 -8.21
CA ASN A 237 -0.43 3.87 -7.06
C ASN A 237 0.14 2.51 -7.51
N VAL A 238 1.37 2.22 -7.10
CA VAL A 238 2.02 0.93 -7.34
C VAL A 238 1.53 -0.18 -6.41
N ASN A 239 0.71 0.16 -5.44
CA ASN A 239 0.09 -0.79 -4.52
C ASN A 239 -1.23 -1.31 -5.09
N ASN A 240 -1.21 -2.53 -5.64
CA ASN A 240 -2.37 -3.15 -6.30
C ASN A 240 -3.57 -3.42 -5.38
N PHE A 241 -3.46 -3.15 -4.07
CA PHE A 241 -4.59 -3.27 -3.14
C PHE A 241 -5.45 -2.00 -3.05
N TYR A 242 -4.99 -0.86 -3.57
CA TYR A 242 -5.71 0.41 -3.45
C TYR A 242 -7.17 0.35 -3.97
N PRO A 243 -7.52 -0.44 -5.01
CA PRO A 243 -8.90 -0.51 -5.48
C PRO A 243 -9.81 -1.38 -4.58
N LEU A 244 -9.24 -2.25 -3.74
CA LEU A 244 -10.01 -3.15 -2.90
C LEU A 244 -10.75 -2.36 -1.81
N ALA A 245 -12.08 -2.52 -1.72
CA ALA A 245 -12.91 -1.81 -0.74
C ALA A 245 -12.49 -2.11 0.71
N ALA A 246 -12.08 -3.36 0.99
CA ALA A 246 -11.60 -3.76 2.31
C ALA A 246 -10.22 -3.15 2.67
N PHE A 247 -9.42 -2.68 1.72
CA PHE A 247 -8.11 -2.09 2.01
C PHE A 247 -8.25 -0.67 2.52
N VAL A 248 -7.79 -0.39 3.73
CA VAL A 248 -7.81 0.93 4.36
C VAL A 248 -6.57 1.74 3.99
N GLY A 249 -5.42 1.08 3.87
CA GLY A 249 -4.15 1.69 3.49
C GLY A 249 -2.95 0.87 3.89
N GLY A 250 -1.79 1.20 3.37
CA GLY A 250 -0.55 0.48 3.68
C GLY A 250 0.52 0.62 2.61
N LYS A 251 1.58 -0.17 2.75
CA LYS A 251 2.73 -0.13 1.84
C LYS A 251 3.14 -1.51 1.37
N THR A 252 3.37 -1.64 0.07
CA THR A 252 3.97 -2.84 -0.55
C THR A 252 5.46 -2.63 -0.77
N GLY A 253 6.20 -3.74 -0.85
CA GLY A 253 7.62 -3.73 -1.18
C GLY A 253 8.01 -4.90 -2.08
N TYR A 254 9.15 -4.75 -2.73
CA TYR A 254 9.82 -5.80 -3.49
C TYR A 254 11.33 -5.54 -3.54
N LEU A 255 12.08 -6.58 -3.25
CA LEU A 255 13.50 -6.75 -3.58
C LEU A 255 13.70 -8.23 -3.93
N PRO A 256 14.73 -8.60 -4.68
CA PRO A 256 15.05 -10.02 -4.89
C PRO A 256 15.17 -10.80 -3.58
N GLU A 257 15.83 -10.23 -2.56
CA GLU A 257 16.07 -10.81 -1.24
C GLU A 257 14.83 -10.80 -0.34
N ALA A 258 13.90 -9.86 -0.55
CA ALA A 258 12.65 -9.73 0.21
C ALA A 258 11.50 -10.45 -0.46
N LYS A 259 11.59 -10.75 -1.77
CA LYS A 259 10.44 -11.07 -2.62
C LYS A 259 9.34 -10.01 -2.47
N GLN A 260 8.09 -10.40 -2.61
CA GLN A 260 6.97 -9.49 -2.44
C GLN A 260 6.59 -9.37 -0.95
N THR A 261 6.39 -8.13 -0.50
CA THR A 261 5.99 -7.83 0.88
C THR A 261 4.81 -6.87 0.90
N ILE A 262 4.02 -6.89 1.98
CA ILE A 262 2.99 -5.90 2.29
C ILE A 262 2.82 -5.77 3.80
N ALA A 263 2.57 -4.56 4.26
CA ALA A 263 2.05 -4.23 5.57
C ALA A 263 0.95 -3.18 5.42
N GLY A 264 -0.23 -3.42 5.99
CA GLY A 264 -1.36 -2.51 5.86
C GLY A 264 -2.55 -2.90 6.70
N VAL A 265 -3.57 -2.03 6.68
CA VAL A 265 -4.84 -2.21 7.38
C VAL A 265 -5.91 -2.60 6.38
N PHE A 266 -6.68 -3.62 6.75
CA PHE A 266 -7.84 -4.10 6.02
C PHE A 266 -9.06 -4.12 6.93
N ASN A 267 -10.23 -3.81 6.39
CA ASN A 267 -11.49 -4.01 7.08
C ASN A 267 -11.92 -5.48 6.91
N VAL A 268 -11.98 -6.22 8.00
CA VAL A 268 -12.40 -7.62 8.02
C VAL A 268 -13.62 -7.74 8.94
N ASN A 269 -14.78 -8.06 8.38
CA ASN A 269 -16.04 -8.15 9.13
C ASN A 269 -16.36 -6.88 9.94
N GLY A 270 -16.09 -5.70 9.39
CA GLY A 270 -16.31 -4.41 10.03
C GLY A 270 -15.18 -3.95 10.97
N LYS A 271 -14.13 -4.76 11.21
CA LYS A 271 -13.02 -4.45 12.11
C LYS A 271 -11.73 -4.12 11.39
N PRO A 272 -10.98 -3.10 11.84
CA PRO A 272 -9.66 -2.80 11.31
C PRO A 272 -8.68 -3.91 11.71
N THR A 273 -8.07 -4.53 10.72
CA THR A 273 -7.15 -5.65 10.90
C THR A 273 -5.82 -5.33 10.22
N ALA A 274 -4.72 -5.34 10.98
CA ALA A 274 -3.39 -5.29 10.41
C ALA A 274 -3.08 -6.62 9.71
N ILE A 275 -2.68 -6.58 8.46
CA ILE A 275 -2.20 -7.75 7.72
C ILE A 275 -0.78 -7.45 7.22
N VAL A 276 0.15 -8.30 7.61
CA VAL A 276 1.55 -8.25 7.17
C VAL A 276 1.92 -9.58 6.52
N VAL A 277 2.51 -9.49 5.34
CA VAL A 277 3.01 -10.66 4.59
C VAL A 277 4.44 -10.36 4.14
N LEU A 278 5.39 -11.23 4.47
CA LEU A 278 6.78 -11.11 4.10
C LEU A 278 7.26 -12.32 3.29
N TYR A 279 8.17 -12.06 2.34
CA TYR A 279 8.83 -13.07 1.52
C TYR A 279 7.86 -13.91 0.69
N SER A 280 6.79 -13.30 0.19
CA SER A 280 5.78 -13.96 -0.64
C SER A 280 6.20 -14.02 -2.11
N ALA A 281 5.91 -15.12 -2.77
CA ALA A 281 5.98 -15.22 -4.23
C ALA A 281 4.83 -14.47 -4.91
N ASN A 282 3.67 -14.39 -4.23
CA ASN A 282 2.48 -13.67 -4.69
C ASN A 282 1.70 -13.13 -3.48
N ARG A 283 2.07 -11.91 -3.03
CA ARG A 283 1.44 -11.27 -1.86
C ARG A 283 -0.06 -11.04 -2.03
N GLN A 284 -0.53 -10.83 -3.27
CA GLN A 284 -1.96 -10.62 -3.51
C GLN A 284 -2.73 -11.90 -3.20
N ALA A 285 -2.29 -13.04 -3.75
CA ALA A 285 -2.91 -14.33 -3.48
C ALA A 285 -2.88 -14.65 -1.98
N ASP A 286 -1.76 -14.42 -1.30
CA ASP A 286 -1.63 -14.70 0.13
C ASP A 286 -2.55 -13.82 0.98
N VAL A 287 -2.63 -12.51 0.70
CA VAL A 287 -3.54 -11.60 1.41
C VAL A 287 -5.01 -12.00 1.19
N PHE A 288 -5.41 -12.34 -0.04
CA PHE A 288 -6.79 -12.79 -0.29
C PHE A 288 -7.14 -14.05 0.49
N ARG A 289 -6.22 -15.00 0.62
CA ARG A 289 -6.43 -16.21 1.42
C ARG A 289 -6.48 -15.93 2.90
N ILE A 290 -5.69 -14.96 3.39
CA ILE A 290 -5.81 -14.48 4.77
C ILE A 290 -7.20 -13.90 4.97
N LEU A 291 -7.67 -12.99 4.10
CA LEU A 291 -8.99 -12.38 4.18
C LEU A 291 -10.11 -13.43 4.12
N GLU A 292 -10.05 -14.41 3.21
CA GLU A 292 -11.01 -15.50 3.09
C GLU A 292 -11.11 -16.32 4.38
N LYS A 293 -9.95 -16.71 4.95
CA LYS A 293 -9.91 -17.47 6.21
C LYS A 293 -10.50 -16.66 7.37
N LEU A 294 -10.17 -15.38 7.48
CA LEU A 294 -10.68 -14.52 8.55
C LEU A 294 -12.19 -14.27 8.42
N GLN A 295 -12.71 -14.10 7.20
CA GLN A 295 -14.13 -13.93 6.95
C GLN A 295 -14.92 -15.21 7.27
N SER A 296 -14.38 -16.39 6.96
CA SER A 296 -15.03 -17.66 7.27
C SER A 296 -15.07 -18.00 8.76
N GLN A 297 -14.15 -17.46 9.57
CA GLN A 297 -14.11 -17.63 11.02
C GLN A 297 -15.07 -16.70 11.77
N GLY A 298 -15.50 -15.61 11.17
CA GLY A 298 -16.43 -14.64 11.77
C GLY A 298 -17.92 -14.96 11.55
N GLY A 299 -18.26 -16.06 10.91
CA GLY A 299 -19.61 -16.52 10.58
C GLY A 299 -20.19 -17.60 11.51
N LEU A 300 -19.76 -17.64 12.78
CA LEU A 300 -20.36 -18.49 13.83
C LEU A 300 -21.10 -17.63 14.84
#